data_35c0d413ba373dc982718f303ab4db28
#
_entry.id   35c0d413ba373dc982718f303ab4db28
#
_cell.length_a   1.000
_cell.length_b   1.000
_cell.length_c   1.000
_cell.angle_alpha   90.00
_cell.angle_beta   90.00
_cell.angle_gamma   90.00
#
_symmetry.space_group_name_H-M   'P 1'
#
loop_
_entity.id
_entity.type
_entity.pdbx_description
1 polymer ?
#
loop_
_entity_poly.entity_id
_entity_poly.type
_entity_poly.pdbx_seq_one_letter_code
_entity_poly.pdbx_strand_id
1 'polypeptide(L)'
;MKVDSQHADGRAVGLAEWARAIVSNANIPQSAVLVPVSDDASFRRYFRFSEGGAGLVFVDAPPEHEDNESFVKISAALCKAGLNCPEVKAFDYSLGYLAVTDLGDRLYLDELMENPLAMPSLYGDAIRAILKLLPVTCELPPYDALKLKTEMGLFHEWFLGGQLGLKVNSDVAQMLEEVYECLVRSALEQPKVFVHRDFHCRNLMVDTVANPGIIDFQDAVVGPVTYDLVSLYKDCYYQFDRNLVEQVVDDFSQQLAGQGLVASDVPMLRWFDLMGAQRHLKCLGIFSRLNLRDGKPGYLADIPLVVDYLVETSAIYPELERFHQWLLAEIMPKVSDLKQVVR
;
A
#
# COMPACT_ATOMS: atom_id res chain seq x y z
N MET A 1 -13.30 -24.00 -10.80
CA MET A 1 -13.48 -25.22 -10.00
C MET A 1 -14.15 -24.77 -8.71
N LYS A 2 -15.40 -25.13 -8.47
CA LYS A 2 -16.09 -24.84 -7.20
C LYS A 2 -15.40 -25.66 -6.12
N VAL A 3 -14.74 -25.02 -5.18
CA VAL A 3 -14.21 -25.67 -3.98
C VAL A 3 -15.39 -25.96 -3.08
N ASP A 4 -15.58 -27.24 -2.75
CA ASP A 4 -16.62 -27.77 -1.87
C ASP A 4 -16.60 -27.06 -0.51
N SER A 5 -17.70 -26.40 -0.18
CA SER A 5 -17.97 -25.65 1.06
C SER A 5 -18.36 -26.56 2.24
N GLN A 6 -17.83 -27.79 2.33
CA GLN A 6 -18.26 -28.77 3.36
C GLN A 6 -17.17 -29.25 4.32
N HIS A 7 -15.92 -28.78 4.24
CA HIS A 7 -14.95 -29.00 5.31
C HIS A 7 -14.79 -27.68 6.07
N ALA A 8 -15.27 -27.64 7.32
CA ALA A 8 -14.94 -26.57 8.23
C ALA A 8 -13.42 -26.42 8.22
N ASP A 9 -12.93 -25.23 7.82
CA ASP A 9 -11.53 -24.91 7.77
C ASP A 9 -10.93 -25.13 9.18
N GLY A 10 -10.11 -26.15 9.35
CA GLY A 10 -9.56 -26.55 10.65
C GLY A 10 -8.80 -25.42 11.35
N ARG A 11 -8.20 -24.50 10.57
CA ARG A 11 -7.54 -23.32 11.13
C ARG A 11 -8.54 -22.31 11.70
N ALA A 12 -9.66 -22.08 11.02
CA ALA A 12 -10.71 -21.18 11.51
C ALA A 12 -11.37 -21.70 12.81
N VAL A 13 -11.53 -23.03 12.94
CA VAL A 13 -12.02 -23.66 14.18
C VAL A 13 -11.02 -23.46 15.31
N GLY A 14 -9.72 -23.75 15.07
CA GLY A 14 -8.66 -23.55 16.07
C GLY A 14 -8.52 -22.07 16.48
N LEU A 15 -8.63 -21.14 15.53
CA LEU A 15 -8.65 -19.70 15.82
C LEU A 15 -9.82 -19.33 16.72
N ALA A 16 -11.02 -19.88 16.48
CA ALA A 16 -12.20 -19.58 17.29
C ALA A 16 -12.06 -20.08 18.76
N GLU A 17 -11.46 -21.24 18.95
CA GLU A 17 -11.16 -21.77 20.30
C GLU A 17 -10.12 -20.91 21.00
N TRP A 18 -9.02 -20.55 20.32
CA TRP A 18 -7.98 -19.69 20.84
C TRP A 18 -8.52 -18.28 21.17
N ALA A 19 -9.32 -17.69 20.27
CA ALA A 19 -9.94 -16.39 20.45
C ALA A 19 -10.84 -16.35 21.70
N ARG A 20 -11.66 -17.41 21.92
CA ARG A 20 -12.50 -17.52 23.12
C ARG A 20 -11.69 -17.57 24.40
N ALA A 21 -10.54 -18.23 24.40
CA ALA A 21 -9.64 -18.27 25.55
C ALA A 21 -9.08 -16.86 25.86
N ILE A 22 -8.71 -16.09 24.84
CA ILE A 22 -8.20 -14.70 24.99
C ILE A 22 -9.26 -13.79 25.61
N VAL A 23 -10.51 -13.90 25.18
CA VAL A 23 -11.62 -13.04 25.64
C VAL A 23 -12.44 -13.67 26.75
N SER A 24 -11.92 -14.65 27.45
CA SER A 24 -12.64 -15.39 28.51
C SER A 24 -13.25 -14.51 29.60
N ASN A 25 -12.70 -13.32 29.83
CA ASN A 25 -13.19 -12.32 30.79
C ASN A 25 -14.20 -11.31 30.15
N ALA A 26 -14.44 -11.37 28.85
CA ALA A 26 -15.41 -10.53 28.18
C ALA A 26 -16.77 -11.22 28.08
N ASN A 27 -17.85 -10.45 28.15
CA ASN A 27 -19.22 -10.95 28.01
C ASN A 27 -19.55 -11.30 26.54
N ILE A 28 -18.86 -12.31 25.99
CA ILE A 28 -19.14 -12.79 24.63
C ILE A 28 -20.16 -13.94 24.72
N PRO A 29 -21.30 -13.81 24.01
CA PRO A 29 -22.30 -14.89 23.97
C PRO A 29 -21.70 -16.20 23.46
N GLN A 30 -22.16 -17.34 24.01
CA GLN A 30 -21.72 -18.65 23.50
C GLN A 30 -22.15 -18.89 22.04
N SER A 31 -23.21 -18.21 21.60
CA SER A 31 -23.73 -18.23 20.22
C SER A 31 -22.87 -17.42 19.25
N ALA A 32 -22.05 -16.48 19.73
CA ALA A 32 -21.21 -15.64 18.86
C ALA A 32 -20.21 -16.50 18.09
N VAL A 33 -20.09 -16.26 16.79
CA VAL A 33 -19.14 -16.94 15.91
C VAL A 33 -18.14 -15.95 15.32
N LEU A 34 -16.96 -16.42 14.92
CA LEU A 34 -16.04 -15.60 14.15
C LEU A 34 -16.57 -15.42 12.73
N VAL A 35 -16.68 -14.17 12.30
CA VAL A 35 -17.06 -13.78 10.94
C VAL A 35 -15.89 -13.04 10.28
N PRO A 36 -15.66 -13.23 8.96
CA PRO A 36 -14.61 -12.50 8.25
C PRO A 36 -14.85 -10.99 8.30
N VAL A 37 -13.77 -10.21 8.45
CA VAL A 37 -13.79 -8.73 8.40
C VAL A 37 -13.51 -8.21 7.00
N SER A 38 -12.65 -8.90 6.22
CA SER A 38 -12.31 -8.53 4.85
C SER A 38 -12.06 -9.77 3.99
N ASP A 39 -12.26 -9.64 2.67
CA ASP A 39 -11.96 -10.65 1.64
C ASP A 39 -10.63 -10.32 0.93
N ASP A 40 -9.55 -10.03 1.68
CA ASP A 40 -8.29 -9.64 1.08
C ASP A 40 -7.53 -10.81 0.42
N ALA A 41 -6.59 -10.47 -0.47
CA ALA A 41 -5.82 -11.41 -1.29
C ALA A 41 -4.62 -12.04 -0.57
N SER A 42 -4.51 -11.83 0.73
CA SER A 42 -3.43 -12.29 1.59
C SER A 42 -3.69 -13.69 2.14
N PHE A 43 -2.62 -14.41 2.52
CA PHE A 43 -2.75 -15.59 3.36
C PHE A 43 -3.22 -15.23 4.77
N ARG A 44 -3.11 -13.97 5.17
CA ARG A 44 -3.58 -13.43 6.44
C ARG A 44 -5.07 -13.16 6.37
N ARG A 45 -5.86 -13.81 7.25
CA ARG A 45 -7.31 -13.68 7.31
C ARG A 45 -7.71 -13.02 8.62
N TYR A 46 -8.67 -12.09 8.57
CA TYR A 46 -9.12 -11.29 9.69
C TYR A 46 -10.55 -11.66 10.07
N PHE A 47 -10.79 -11.83 11.36
CA PHE A 47 -12.09 -12.25 11.89
C PHE A 47 -12.49 -11.43 13.11
N ARG A 48 -13.77 -11.26 13.28
CA ARG A 48 -14.39 -10.60 14.44
C ARG A 48 -15.49 -11.49 15.00
N PHE A 49 -15.75 -11.46 16.30
CA PHE A 49 -16.96 -12.09 16.84
C PHE A 49 -18.19 -11.34 16.32
N SER A 50 -19.23 -12.08 15.91
CA SER A 50 -20.49 -11.53 15.42
C SER A 50 -21.23 -10.67 16.45
N GLU A 51 -20.96 -10.93 17.75
CA GLU A 51 -21.55 -10.21 18.87
C GLU A 51 -20.50 -10.07 19.99
N GLY A 52 -20.45 -8.92 20.66
CA GLY A 52 -19.66 -8.71 21.88
C GLY A 52 -18.15 -8.75 21.71
N GLY A 53 -17.61 -8.40 20.55
CA GLY A 53 -16.23 -8.62 20.10
C GLY A 53 -15.08 -7.98 20.89
N ALA A 54 -15.31 -7.45 22.08
CA ALA A 54 -14.28 -6.87 22.98
C ALA A 54 -13.34 -5.84 22.32
N GLY A 55 -13.70 -5.26 21.15
CA GLY A 55 -12.85 -4.34 20.39
C GLY A 55 -11.60 -5.02 19.83
N LEU A 56 -11.68 -6.32 19.48
CA LEU A 56 -10.58 -7.12 18.96
C LEU A 56 -10.93 -7.74 17.60
N VAL A 57 -9.94 -7.76 16.75
CA VAL A 57 -9.90 -8.57 15.52
C VAL A 57 -8.92 -9.73 15.76
N PHE A 58 -9.33 -10.93 15.35
CA PHE A 58 -8.54 -12.15 15.44
C PHE A 58 -7.98 -12.48 14.06
N VAL A 59 -6.68 -12.71 14.01
CA VAL A 59 -5.95 -12.90 12.76
C VAL A 59 -5.47 -14.35 12.67
N ASP A 60 -5.76 -14.97 11.54
CA ASP A 60 -5.16 -16.23 11.12
C ASP A 60 -4.08 -15.93 10.08
N ALA A 61 -2.83 -16.09 10.46
CA ALA A 61 -1.65 -15.80 9.66
C ALA A 61 -0.71 -17.01 9.67
N PRO A 62 -0.90 -17.98 8.76
CA PRO A 62 -0.14 -19.23 8.73
C PRO A 62 1.38 -18.99 8.73
N PRO A 63 2.15 -19.57 9.67
CA PRO A 63 3.59 -19.27 9.83
C PRO A 63 4.43 -19.65 8.61
N GLU A 64 3.96 -20.59 7.80
CA GLU A 64 4.61 -20.99 6.56
C GLU A 64 4.52 -19.97 5.42
N HIS A 65 3.66 -18.96 5.58
CA HIS A 65 3.39 -17.93 4.56
C HIS A 65 3.58 -16.50 5.07
N GLU A 66 3.52 -16.28 6.40
CA GLU A 66 3.46 -14.96 7.00
C GLU A 66 4.54 -14.77 8.08
N ASP A 67 5.24 -13.64 8.03
CA ASP A 67 6.18 -13.22 9.07
C ASP A 67 5.45 -12.53 10.23
N ASN A 68 4.99 -13.32 11.19
CA ASN A 68 4.24 -12.83 12.34
C ASN A 68 5.11 -12.09 13.34
N GLU A 69 6.40 -12.42 13.45
CA GLU A 69 7.31 -11.70 14.35
C GLU A 69 7.53 -10.27 13.89
N SER A 70 7.78 -10.05 12.62
CA SER A 70 7.90 -8.70 12.03
C SER A 70 6.63 -7.90 12.23
N PHE A 71 5.44 -8.49 12.00
CA PHE A 71 4.16 -7.82 12.25
C PHE A 71 4.05 -7.32 13.70
N VAL A 72 4.34 -8.16 14.69
CA VAL A 72 4.27 -7.81 16.13
C VAL A 72 5.28 -6.70 16.46
N LYS A 73 6.52 -6.80 15.96
CA LYS A 73 7.57 -5.80 16.20
C LYS A 73 7.20 -4.44 15.60
N ILE A 74 6.69 -4.42 14.36
CA ILE A 74 6.29 -3.18 13.68
C ILE A 74 5.11 -2.56 14.40
N SER A 75 4.05 -3.32 14.70
CA SER A 75 2.91 -2.84 15.50
C SER A 75 3.36 -2.16 16.79
N ALA A 76 4.23 -2.81 17.56
CA ALA A 76 4.73 -2.26 18.82
C ALA A 76 5.51 -0.94 18.61
N ALA A 77 6.32 -0.85 17.54
CA ALA A 77 7.07 0.37 17.21
C ALA A 77 6.15 1.54 16.82
N LEU A 78 5.12 1.27 16.00
CA LEU A 78 4.13 2.26 15.59
C LEU A 78 3.30 2.76 16.78
N CYS A 79 2.78 1.86 17.61
CA CYS A 79 2.03 2.21 18.82
C CYS A 79 2.90 3.04 19.79
N LYS A 80 4.17 2.68 19.97
CA LYS A 80 5.12 3.44 20.80
C LYS A 80 5.36 4.86 20.28
N ALA A 81 5.30 5.04 18.95
CA ALA A 81 5.41 6.36 18.31
C ALA A 81 4.11 7.19 18.43
N GLY A 82 3.06 6.67 19.05
CA GLY A 82 1.76 7.33 19.18
C GLY A 82 0.96 7.36 17.90
N LEU A 83 1.16 6.35 17.03
CA LEU A 83 0.36 6.12 15.84
C LEU A 83 -0.78 5.16 16.19
N ASN A 84 -1.95 5.39 15.58
CA ASN A 84 -3.11 4.52 15.72
C ASN A 84 -3.00 3.38 14.70
N CYS A 85 -2.62 2.21 15.16
CA CYS A 85 -2.52 1.00 14.36
C CYS A 85 -3.04 -0.20 15.15
N PRO A 86 -3.33 -1.35 14.52
CA PRO A 86 -3.68 -2.57 15.23
C PRO A 86 -2.62 -2.95 16.27
N GLU A 87 -2.92 -2.68 17.54
CA GLU A 87 -2.06 -3.07 18.66
C GLU A 87 -2.22 -4.55 18.97
N VAL A 88 -1.13 -5.30 18.98
CA VAL A 88 -1.17 -6.75 19.25
C VAL A 88 -1.38 -6.97 20.77
N LYS A 89 -2.52 -7.55 21.13
CA LYS A 89 -2.91 -7.85 22.52
C LYS A 89 -2.54 -9.26 22.94
N ALA A 90 -2.54 -10.20 21.99
CA ALA A 90 -2.08 -11.57 22.21
C ALA A 90 -1.59 -12.18 20.89
N PHE A 91 -0.71 -13.15 20.97
CA PHE A 91 -0.21 -13.89 19.81
C PHE A 91 0.22 -15.31 20.18
N ASP A 92 0.17 -16.19 19.18
CA ASP A 92 0.78 -17.52 19.20
C ASP A 92 1.52 -17.73 17.87
N TYR A 93 2.84 -17.64 17.88
CA TYR A 93 3.65 -17.78 16.66
C TYR A 93 3.59 -19.21 16.08
N SER A 94 3.42 -20.22 16.92
CA SER A 94 3.40 -21.62 16.47
C SER A 94 2.11 -21.95 15.71
N LEU A 95 1.00 -21.34 16.10
CA LEU A 95 -0.28 -21.45 15.43
C LEU A 95 -0.46 -20.37 14.35
N GLY A 96 0.28 -19.28 14.42
CA GLY A 96 0.10 -18.12 13.57
C GLY A 96 -1.20 -17.35 13.86
N TYR A 97 -1.57 -17.28 15.15
CA TYR A 97 -2.75 -16.55 15.60
C TYR A 97 -2.37 -15.25 16.31
N LEU A 98 -3.08 -14.17 16.00
CA LEU A 98 -2.93 -12.90 16.70
C LEU A 98 -4.31 -12.34 17.11
N ALA A 99 -4.35 -11.60 18.20
CA ALA A 99 -5.48 -10.76 18.59
C ALA A 99 -4.99 -9.31 18.61
N VAL A 100 -5.63 -8.45 17.80
CA VAL A 100 -5.25 -7.05 17.61
C VAL A 100 -6.42 -6.14 17.92
N THR A 101 -6.16 -4.87 18.25
CA THR A 101 -7.22 -3.90 18.44
C THR A 101 -7.99 -3.68 17.15
N ASP A 102 -9.31 -3.56 17.27
CA ASP A 102 -10.23 -3.30 16.18
C ASP A 102 -10.30 -1.80 15.87
N LEU A 103 -10.01 -1.41 14.65
CA LEU A 103 -10.06 -0.02 14.17
C LEU A 103 -11.37 0.32 13.43
N GLY A 104 -12.36 -0.60 13.45
CA GLY A 104 -13.64 -0.41 12.76
C GLY A 104 -13.63 -0.89 11.32
N ASP A 105 -14.55 -0.36 10.51
CA ASP A 105 -14.80 -0.85 9.14
C ASP A 105 -14.71 0.26 8.08
N ARG A 106 -14.62 1.54 8.48
CA ARG A 106 -14.70 2.67 7.56
C ARG A 106 -13.32 3.07 7.06
N LEU A 107 -13.09 2.88 5.77
CA LEU A 107 -11.85 3.31 5.10
C LEU A 107 -11.91 4.79 4.69
N TYR A 108 -10.75 5.40 4.51
CA TYR A 108 -10.66 6.75 3.92
C TYR A 108 -11.31 6.80 2.53
N LEU A 109 -11.14 5.75 1.71
CA LEU A 109 -11.75 5.71 0.39
C LEU A 109 -13.29 5.81 0.49
N ASP A 110 -13.91 5.05 1.41
CA ASP A 110 -15.37 5.06 1.59
C ASP A 110 -15.85 6.46 2.00
N GLU A 111 -15.15 7.09 2.97
CA GLU A 111 -15.47 8.45 3.41
C GLU A 111 -15.34 9.46 2.27
N LEU A 112 -14.26 9.39 1.48
CA LEU A 112 -14.03 10.31 0.35
C LEU A 112 -15.09 10.17 -0.75
N MET A 113 -15.54 8.94 -1.02
CA MET A 113 -16.57 8.69 -2.03
C MET A 113 -17.93 9.20 -1.58
N GLU A 114 -18.26 9.12 -0.29
CA GLU A 114 -19.52 9.61 0.28
C GLU A 114 -19.50 11.11 0.60
N ASN A 115 -18.36 11.61 1.08
CA ASN A 115 -18.19 13.00 1.54
C ASN A 115 -16.83 13.57 1.07
N PRO A 116 -16.70 13.98 -0.20
CA PRO A 116 -15.45 14.55 -0.72
C PRO A 116 -14.95 15.79 0.04
N LEU A 117 -15.82 16.50 0.76
CA LEU A 117 -15.45 17.66 1.58
C LEU A 117 -14.64 17.29 2.83
N ALA A 118 -14.63 16.03 3.23
CA ALA A 118 -13.79 15.54 4.33
C ALA A 118 -12.29 15.44 3.94
N MET A 119 -11.94 15.47 2.64
CA MET A 119 -10.60 15.28 2.14
C MET A 119 -9.53 16.14 2.84
N PRO A 120 -9.69 17.49 2.99
CA PRO A 120 -8.64 18.31 3.61
C PRO A 120 -8.34 17.90 5.06
N SER A 121 -9.35 17.50 5.82
CA SER A 121 -9.18 17.04 7.20
C SER A 121 -8.48 15.68 7.26
N LEU A 122 -8.99 14.70 6.51
CA LEU A 122 -8.46 13.34 6.48
C LEU A 122 -6.99 13.31 6.00
N TYR A 123 -6.70 14.01 4.91
CA TYR A 123 -5.34 14.04 4.36
C TYR A 123 -4.39 14.89 5.20
N GLY A 124 -4.88 15.92 5.88
CA GLY A 124 -4.12 16.63 6.90
C GLY A 124 -3.73 15.72 8.08
N ASP A 125 -4.66 14.86 8.54
CA ASP A 125 -4.35 13.83 9.56
C ASP A 125 -3.33 12.82 9.04
N ALA A 126 -3.49 12.37 7.80
CA ALA A 126 -2.58 11.40 7.16
C ALA A 126 -1.16 11.97 7.02
N ILE A 127 -0.98 13.24 6.61
CA ILE A 127 0.33 13.89 6.56
C ILE A 127 0.97 13.95 7.95
N ARG A 128 0.19 14.30 8.99
CA ARG A 128 0.70 14.30 10.38
C ARG A 128 1.13 12.90 10.82
N ALA A 129 0.43 11.86 10.37
CA ALA A 129 0.82 10.48 10.65
C ALA A 129 2.10 10.09 9.89
N ILE A 130 2.27 10.48 8.61
CA ILE A 130 3.53 10.28 7.87
C ILE A 130 4.69 10.94 8.63
N LEU A 131 4.55 12.20 9.06
CA LEU A 131 5.61 12.89 9.80
C LEU A 131 5.99 12.20 11.12
N LYS A 132 5.04 11.51 11.77
CA LYS A 132 5.32 10.68 12.94
C LYS A 132 5.96 9.34 12.58
N LEU A 133 5.68 8.81 11.38
CA LEU A 133 6.32 7.57 10.89
C LEU A 133 7.81 7.75 10.61
N LEU A 134 8.21 8.90 10.05
CA LEU A 134 9.59 9.12 9.59
C LEU A 134 10.68 8.76 10.63
N PRO A 135 10.57 9.16 11.92
CA PRO A 135 11.58 8.86 12.94
C PRO A 135 11.43 7.47 13.58
N VAL A 136 10.41 6.68 13.19
CA VAL A 136 10.20 5.35 13.77
C VAL A 136 11.40 4.45 13.46
N THR A 137 11.98 3.87 14.48
CA THR A 137 13.07 2.90 14.35
C THR A 137 12.57 1.50 14.68
N CYS A 138 12.71 0.61 13.70
CA CYS A 138 12.41 -0.81 13.80
C CYS A 138 13.40 -1.57 12.92
N GLU A 139 13.61 -2.85 13.21
CA GLU A 139 14.38 -3.72 12.32
C GLU A 139 13.56 -3.98 11.04
N LEU A 140 13.93 -3.30 9.95
CA LEU A 140 13.25 -3.36 8.66
C LEU A 140 14.25 -3.62 7.54
N PRO A 141 13.85 -4.34 6.48
CA PRO A 141 14.69 -4.50 5.32
C PRO A 141 14.91 -3.18 4.59
N PRO A 142 16.09 -2.97 3.97
CA PRO A 142 16.32 -1.79 3.16
C PRO A 142 15.51 -1.85 1.86
N TYR A 143 15.03 -0.69 1.40
CA TYR A 143 14.49 -0.52 0.07
C TYR A 143 15.62 -0.12 -0.89
N ASP A 144 16.44 -1.10 -1.25
CA ASP A 144 17.66 -0.95 -2.02
C ASP A 144 17.43 -0.99 -3.53
N ALA A 145 18.52 -0.82 -4.30
CA ALA A 145 18.48 -0.83 -5.76
C ALA A 145 17.92 -2.15 -6.32
N LEU A 146 18.25 -3.27 -5.71
CA LEU A 146 17.80 -4.58 -6.17
C LEU A 146 16.27 -4.71 -6.00
N LYS A 147 15.74 -4.34 -4.83
CA LYS A 147 14.30 -4.39 -4.55
C LYS A 147 13.53 -3.43 -5.45
N LEU A 148 14.02 -2.18 -5.61
CA LEU A 148 13.42 -1.19 -6.52
C LEU A 148 13.37 -1.71 -7.97
N LYS A 149 14.47 -2.25 -8.51
CA LYS A 149 14.51 -2.80 -9.88
C LYS A 149 13.63 -4.04 -10.02
N THR A 150 13.64 -4.95 -9.04
CA THR A 150 12.79 -6.15 -9.05
C THR A 150 11.31 -5.78 -9.14
N GLU A 151 10.87 -4.79 -8.37
CA GLU A 151 9.48 -4.35 -8.39
C GLU A 151 9.10 -3.68 -9.71
N MET A 152 9.97 -2.83 -10.28
CA MET A 152 9.75 -2.25 -11.61
C MET A 152 9.78 -3.31 -12.73
N GLY A 153 10.53 -4.38 -12.55
CA GLY A 153 10.57 -5.52 -13.48
C GLY A 153 9.21 -6.19 -13.70
N LEU A 154 8.31 -6.11 -12.70
CA LEU A 154 6.93 -6.59 -12.84
C LEU A 154 6.16 -5.89 -13.97
N PHE A 155 6.48 -4.60 -14.24
CA PHE A 155 5.92 -3.86 -15.38
C PHE A 155 6.24 -4.55 -16.70
N HIS A 156 7.51 -4.90 -16.91
CA HIS A 156 7.94 -5.58 -18.12
C HIS A 156 7.29 -6.97 -18.26
N GLU A 157 7.34 -7.76 -17.20
CA GLU A 157 6.87 -9.16 -17.23
C GLU A 157 5.34 -9.25 -17.34
N TRP A 158 4.64 -8.61 -16.40
CA TRP A 158 3.21 -8.82 -16.23
C TRP A 158 2.34 -7.83 -17.01
N PHE A 159 2.72 -6.54 -17.03
CA PHE A 159 1.91 -5.56 -17.74
C PHE A 159 2.19 -5.57 -19.23
N LEU A 160 3.45 -5.38 -19.67
CA LEU A 160 3.77 -5.36 -21.09
C LEU A 160 3.58 -6.74 -21.73
N GLY A 161 4.25 -7.76 -21.19
CA GLY A 161 4.23 -9.11 -21.74
C GLY A 161 2.91 -9.82 -21.53
N GLY A 162 2.43 -9.85 -20.30
CA GLY A 162 1.24 -10.60 -19.90
C GLY A 162 -0.06 -9.90 -20.31
N GLN A 163 -0.31 -8.68 -19.83
CA GLN A 163 -1.58 -8.00 -19.97
C GLN A 163 -1.78 -7.39 -21.36
N LEU A 164 -0.74 -6.77 -21.95
CA LEU A 164 -0.81 -6.11 -23.24
C LEU A 164 -0.33 -6.98 -24.40
N GLY A 165 0.30 -8.14 -24.14
CA GLY A 165 0.85 -9.02 -25.17
C GLY A 165 1.97 -8.39 -26.00
N LEU A 166 2.66 -7.38 -25.46
CA LEU A 166 3.73 -6.68 -26.15
C LEU A 166 5.05 -7.45 -26.06
N LYS A 167 5.71 -7.62 -27.20
CA LYS A 167 7.08 -8.14 -27.23
C LYS A 167 8.06 -6.99 -27.04
N VAL A 168 8.80 -7.03 -25.94
CA VAL A 168 9.85 -6.06 -25.66
C VAL A 168 11.09 -6.44 -26.49
N ASN A 169 11.42 -5.59 -27.47
CA ASN A 169 12.66 -5.72 -28.25
C ASN A 169 13.86 -5.11 -27.51
N SER A 170 15.06 -5.23 -28.09
CA SER A 170 16.30 -4.71 -27.47
C SER A 170 16.25 -3.23 -27.19
N ASP A 171 15.65 -2.43 -28.08
CA ASP A 171 15.63 -0.98 -27.96
C ASP A 171 14.69 -0.52 -26.83
N VAL A 172 13.54 -1.18 -26.69
CA VAL A 172 12.62 -0.95 -25.57
C VAL A 172 13.23 -1.45 -24.26
N ALA A 173 13.89 -2.60 -24.26
CA ALA A 173 14.57 -3.13 -23.07
C ALA A 173 15.65 -2.18 -22.57
N GLN A 174 16.46 -1.63 -23.47
CA GLN A 174 17.49 -0.65 -23.15
C GLN A 174 16.86 0.64 -22.58
N MET A 175 15.83 1.17 -23.23
CA MET A 175 15.10 2.35 -22.75
C MET A 175 14.55 2.14 -21.33
N LEU A 176 13.92 0.99 -21.05
CA LEU A 176 13.39 0.67 -19.73
C LEU A 176 14.50 0.59 -18.68
N GLU A 177 15.66 0.01 -19.00
CA GLU A 177 16.80 -0.03 -18.07
C GLU A 177 17.32 1.38 -17.76
N GLU A 178 17.44 2.26 -18.76
CA GLU A 178 17.81 3.67 -18.57
C GLU A 178 16.82 4.40 -17.64
N VAL A 179 15.51 4.16 -17.81
CA VAL A 179 14.45 4.68 -16.94
C VAL A 179 14.60 4.13 -15.51
N TYR A 180 14.76 2.81 -15.36
CA TYR A 180 14.89 2.18 -14.05
C TYR A 180 16.13 2.70 -13.30
N GLU A 181 17.26 2.89 -13.99
CA GLU A 181 18.46 3.46 -13.37
C GLU A 181 18.26 4.92 -12.93
N CYS A 182 17.53 5.71 -13.72
CA CYS A 182 17.17 7.08 -13.34
C CYS A 182 16.32 7.10 -12.07
N LEU A 183 15.26 6.28 -12.01
CA LEU A 183 14.33 6.21 -10.88
C LEU A 183 15.02 5.66 -9.61
N VAL A 184 15.84 4.63 -9.75
CA VAL A 184 16.63 4.07 -8.63
C VAL A 184 17.59 5.10 -8.06
N ARG A 185 18.30 5.84 -8.91
CA ARG A 185 19.22 6.90 -8.47
C ARG A 185 18.47 7.96 -7.67
N SER A 186 17.35 8.46 -8.19
CA SER A 186 16.51 9.45 -7.50
C SER A 186 15.96 8.93 -6.16
N ALA A 187 15.59 7.65 -6.08
CA ALA A 187 15.13 7.06 -4.83
C ALA A 187 16.24 6.92 -3.78
N LEU A 188 17.46 6.54 -4.22
CA LEU A 188 18.58 6.28 -3.30
C LEU A 188 19.29 7.53 -2.80
N GLU A 189 19.17 8.66 -3.49
CA GLU A 189 19.72 9.95 -3.03
C GLU A 189 18.88 10.59 -1.90
N GLN A 190 17.65 10.15 -1.71
CA GLN A 190 16.75 10.66 -0.68
C GLN A 190 17.16 10.18 0.72
N PRO A 191 16.85 10.96 1.78
CA PRO A 191 16.93 10.46 3.16
C PRO A 191 16.14 9.16 3.34
N LYS A 192 16.73 8.24 4.11
CA LYS A 192 16.13 6.94 4.40
C LYS A 192 15.42 7.00 5.74
N VAL A 193 14.13 6.68 5.71
CA VAL A 193 13.21 6.75 6.85
C VAL A 193 12.38 5.47 6.92
N PHE A 194 11.56 5.33 7.95
CA PHE A 194 10.49 4.34 7.95
C PHE A 194 9.53 4.61 6.79
N VAL A 195 9.23 3.62 5.98
CA VAL A 195 8.30 3.67 4.85
C VAL A 195 7.29 2.54 4.99
N HIS A 196 6.03 2.88 5.07
CA HIS A 196 4.91 1.95 5.14
C HIS A 196 4.71 1.18 3.83
N ARG A 197 4.99 1.80 2.68
CA ARG A 197 4.84 1.36 1.28
C ARG A 197 3.42 1.45 0.73
N ASP A 198 2.42 1.11 1.50
CA ASP A 198 1.03 1.11 1.04
C ASP A 198 0.16 2.05 1.89
N PHE A 199 0.70 3.29 2.13
CA PHE A 199 0.04 4.36 2.89
C PHE A 199 -0.95 5.13 2.02
N HIS A 200 -2.09 4.53 1.71
CA HIS A 200 -3.10 5.07 0.80
C HIS A 200 -4.52 4.89 1.35
N CYS A 201 -5.51 5.49 0.69
CA CYS A 201 -6.87 5.59 1.18
C CYS A 201 -7.59 4.25 1.45
N ARG A 202 -7.09 3.12 0.90
CA ARG A 202 -7.59 1.78 1.20
C ARG A 202 -6.96 1.12 2.44
N ASN A 203 -5.88 1.71 2.97
CA ASN A 203 -5.17 1.21 4.15
C ASN A 203 -5.18 2.20 5.31
N LEU A 204 -5.98 3.26 5.19
CA LEU A 204 -6.24 4.22 6.24
C LEU A 204 -7.70 4.12 6.69
N MET A 205 -7.90 3.93 8.00
CA MET A 205 -9.21 3.84 8.63
C MET A 205 -9.61 5.18 9.20
N VAL A 206 -10.89 5.53 9.06
CA VAL A 206 -11.47 6.72 9.72
C VAL A 206 -11.67 6.40 11.20
N ASP A 207 -10.99 7.14 12.06
CA ASP A 207 -11.14 7.03 13.50
C ASP A 207 -11.50 8.40 14.09
N THR A 208 -12.46 8.45 15.01
CA THR A 208 -12.95 9.69 15.59
C THR A 208 -12.09 10.23 16.74
N VAL A 209 -11.19 9.40 17.27
CA VAL A 209 -10.36 9.74 18.44
C VAL A 209 -8.91 9.94 18.04
N ALA A 210 -8.38 9.06 17.19
CA ALA A 210 -6.96 9.06 16.80
C ALA A 210 -6.79 8.76 15.30
N ASN A 211 -7.26 9.68 14.46
CA ASN A 211 -7.24 9.57 13.00
C ASN A 211 -5.85 9.84 12.40
N PRO A 212 -5.37 9.06 11.40
CA PRO A 212 -5.96 7.84 10.87
C PRO A 212 -5.64 6.58 11.70
N GLY A 213 -6.49 5.56 11.59
CA GLY A 213 -6.07 4.20 11.86
C GLY A 213 -5.24 3.66 10.69
N ILE A 214 -4.06 3.09 10.95
CA ILE A 214 -3.11 2.66 9.93
C ILE A 214 -3.03 1.14 9.91
N ILE A 215 -3.44 0.49 8.81
CA ILE A 215 -3.39 -0.96 8.64
C ILE A 215 -2.43 -1.34 7.51
N ASP A 216 -2.13 -2.64 7.38
CA ASP A 216 -1.32 -3.21 6.29
C ASP A 216 0.15 -2.74 6.28
N PHE A 217 0.78 -2.67 7.46
CA PHE A 217 2.14 -2.13 7.67
C PHE A 217 3.24 -3.19 7.67
N GLN A 218 2.93 -4.48 7.54
CA GLN A 218 3.90 -5.57 7.70
C GLN A 218 4.99 -5.59 6.61
N ASP A 219 4.73 -4.98 5.47
CA ASP A 219 5.69 -4.84 4.36
C ASP A 219 6.58 -3.58 4.44
N ALA A 220 6.59 -2.91 5.60
CA ALA A 220 7.38 -1.71 5.81
C ALA A 220 8.89 -1.93 5.55
N VAL A 221 9.56 -0.86 5.17
CA VAL A 221 10.98 -0.86 4.81
C VAL A 221 11.68 0.39 5.34
N VAL A 222 13.01 0.40 5.32
CA VAL A 222 13.80 1.63 5.40
C VAL A 222 14.03 2.14 3.97
N GLY A 223 13.41 3.27 3.61
CA GLY A 223 13.35 3.72 2.22
C GLY A 223 13.24 5.24 2.04
N PRO A 224 12.96 5.70 0.80
CA PRO A 224 12.93 7.11 0.42
C PRO A 224 11.86 7.90 1.15
N VAL A 225 12.22 9.09 1.63
CA VAL A 225 11.33 9.96 2.44
C VAL A 225 10.04 10.37 1.74
N THR A 226 9.99 10.37 0.41
CA THR A 226 8.81 10.76 -0.35
C THR A 226 7.82 9.61 -0.59
N TYR A 227 8.19 8.34 -0.33
CA TYR A 227 7.43 7.17 -0.78
C TYR A 227 5.98 7.17 -0.26
N ASP A 228 5.77 7.37 1.04
CA ASP A 228 4.43 7.32 1.63
C ASP A 228 3.58 8.55 1.24
N LEU A 229 4.21 9.72 1.05
CA LEU A 229 3.53 10.88 0.49
C LEU A 229 3.05 10.63 -0.95
N VAL A 230 3.87 9.95 -1.75
CA VAL A 230 3.49 9.49 -3.11
C VAL A 230 2.32 8.51 -3.04
N SER A 231 2.40 7.52 -2.14
CA SER A 231 1.33 6.53 -1.97
C SER A 231 0.00 7.18 -1.62
N LEU A 232 0.04 8.30 -0.87
CA LEU A 232 -1.13 9.06 -0.44
C LEU A 232 -1.69 9.97 -1.54
N TYR A 233 -0.85 10.73 -2.25
CA TYR A 233 -1.30 11.79 -3.18
C TYR A 233 -1.20 11.42 -4.67
N LYS A 234 -0.48 10.38 -5.03
CA LYS A 234 -0.54 9.73 -6.35
C LYS A 234 -1.07 8.30 -6.22
N ASP A 235 -2.14 8.18 -5.44
CA ASP A 235 -2.88 6.95 -5.20
C ASP A 235 -3.48 6.41 -6.50
N CYS A 236 -3.58 5.09 -6.60
CA CYS A 236 -4.20 4.42 -7.76
C CYS A 236 -5.73 4.47 -7.73
N TYR A 237 -6.33 4.88 -6.60
CA TYR A 237 -7.78 4.78 -6.35
C TYR A 237 -8.49 6.13 -6.27
N TYR A 238 -7.75 7.21 -5.96
CA TYR A 238 -8.29 8.56 -5.85
C TYR A 238 -7.32 9.57 -6.45
N GLN A 239 -7.79 10.38 -7.40
CA GLN A 239 -6.96 11.33 -8.15
C GLN A 239 -7.08 12.74 -7.57
N PHE A 240 -5.94 13.42 -7.43
CA PHE A 240 -5.83 14.80 -6.99
C PHE A 240 -5.43 15.72 -8.13
N ASP A 241 -5.85 17.01 -8.02
CA ASP A 241 -5.36 18.07 -8.90
C ASP A 241 -3.85 18.28 -8.71
N ARG A 242 -3.13 18.45 -9.79
CA ARG A 242 -1.67 18.61 -9.79
C ARG A 242 -1.22 19.81 -8.96
N ASN A 243 -1.92 20.95 -9.03
CA ASN A 243 -1.54 22.15 -8.27
C ASN A 243 -1.68 21.91 -6.76
N LEU A 244 -2.70 21.16 -6.33
CA LEU A 244 -2.83 20.76 -4.92
C LEU A 244 -1.67 19.87 -4.50
N VAL A 245 -1.30 18.89 -5.33
CA VAL A 245 -0.18 17.99 -5.03
C VAL A 245 1.13 18.76 -4.91
N GLU A 246 1.41 19.72 -5.80
CA GLU A 246 2.61 20.56 -5.74
C GLU A 246 2.67 21.39 -4.45
N GLN A 247 1.55 22.00 -4.04
CA GLN A 247 1.47 22.74 -2.78
C GLN A 247 1.75 21.83 -1.57
N VAL A 248 1.15 20.64 -1.54
CA VAL A 248 1.37 19.68 -0.45
C VAL A 248 2.82 19.21 -0.39
N VAL A 249 3.45 18.96 -1.54
CA VAL A 249 4.87 18.56 -1.61
C VAL A 249 5.78 19.69 -1.11
N ASP A 250 5.48 20.95 -1.45
CA ASP A 250 6.22 22.12 -0.95
C ASP A 250 6.06 22.27 0.58
N ASP A 251 4.83 22.22 1.09
CA ASP A 251 4.56 22.25 2.52
C ASP A 251 5.26 21.12 3.29
N PHE A 252 5.25 19.92 2.74
CA PHE A 252 5.95 18.76 3.31
C PHE A 252 7.46 18.98 3.32
N SER A 253 8.04 19.49 2.21
CA SER A 253 9.45 19.85 2.13
C SER A 253 9.85 20.84 3.21
N GLN A 254 9.07 21.90 3.41
CA GLN A 254 9.32 22.91 4.44
C GLN A 254 9.27 22.30 5.86
N GLN A 255 8.33 21.40 6.12
CA GLN A 255 8.24 20.72 7.41
C GLN A 255 9.45 19.80 7.66
N LEU A 256 9.93 19.08 6.64
CA LEU A 256 11.13 18.24 6.76
C LEU A 256 12.40 19.08 6.98
N ALA A 257 12.52 20.21 6.28
CA ALA A 257 13.62 21.14 6.48
C ALA A 257 13.60 21.75 7.89
N GLY A 258 12.42 22.13 8.39
CA GLY A 258 12.24 22.61 9.76
C GLY A 258 12.61 21.59 10.83
N GLN A 259 12.50 20.28 10.52
CA GLN A 259 12.94 19.19 11.40
C GLN A 259 14.43 18.81 11.19
N GLY A 260 15.12 19.41 10.24
CA GLY A 260 16.52 19.10 9.91
C GLY A 260 16.71 17.76 9.19
N LEU A 261 15.66 17.18 8.63
CA LEU A 261 15.73 15.92 7.88
C LEU A 261 16.23 16.09 6.45
N VAL A 262 15.99 17.26 5.86
CA VAL A 262 16.46 17.64 4.53
C VAL A 262 17.01 19.07 4.56
N ALA A 263 17.84 19.43 3.56
CA ALA A 263 18.18 20.82 3.30
C ALA A 263 17.00 21.56 2.65
N SER A 264 16.95 22.89 2.78
CA SER A 264 15.82 23.70 2.27
C SER A 264 15.75 23.80 0.74
N ASP A 265 16.82 23.43 0.06
CA ASP A 265 16.99 23.54 -1.40
C ASP A 265 16.95 22.18 -2.14
N VAL A 266 16.51 21.11 -1.46
CA VAL A 266 16.38 19.79 -2.09
C VAL A 266 15.30 19.80 -3.18
N PRO A 267 15.46 19.01 -4.25
CA PRO A 267 14.48 18.94 -5.33
C PRO A 267 13.28 18.04 -4.97
N MET A 268 12.54 18.41 -3.90
CA MET A 268 11.49 17.55 -3.29
C MET A 268 10.42 17.13 -4.30
N LEU A 269 9.93 18.05 -5.14
CA LEU A 269 8.92 17.75 -6.15
C LEU A 269 9.45 16.74 -7.18
N ARG A 270 10.73 16.88 -7.59
CA ARG A 270 11.35 15.90 -8.48
C ARG A 270 11.46 14.53 -7.81
N TRP A 271 11.89 14.47 -6.56
CA TRP A 271 11.95 13.22 -5.80
C TRP A 271 10.57 12.55 -5.71
N PHE A 272 9.55 13.33 -5.39
CA PHE A 272 8.17 12.87 -5.32
C PHE A 272 7.68 12.32 -6.68
N ASP A 273 7.88 13.04 -7.77
CA ASP A 273 7.43 12.64 -9.10
C ASP A 273 8.13 11.37 -9.58
N LEU A 274 9.46 11.29 -9.46
CA LEU A 274 10.22 10.12 -9.88
C LEU A 274 9.95 8.90 -8.99
N MET A 275 9.73 9.11 -7.69
CA MET A 275 9.27 8.04 -6.80
C MET A 275 7.87 7.56 -7.19
N GLY A 276 6.99 8.49 -7.62
CA GLY A 276 5.69 8.18 -8.19
C GLY A 276 5.79 7.29 -9.42
N ALA A 277 6.67 7.63 -10.35
CA ALA A 277 6.89 6.81 -11.55
C ALA A 277 7.37 5.39 -11.20
N GLN A 278 8.29 5.23 -10.23
CA GLN A 278 8.73 3.91 -9.76
C GLN A 278 7.54 3.11 -9.20
N ARG A 279 6.75 3.72 -8.31
CA ARG A 279 5.59 3.06 -7.71
C ARG A 279 4.53 2.70 -8.75
N HIS A 280 4.28 3.55 -9.73
CA HIS A 280 3.30 3.31 -10.78
C HIS A 280 3.72 2.16 -11.72
N LEU A 281 5.00 2.05 -12.07
CA LEU A 281 5.51 0.89 -12.79
C LEU A 281 5.29 -0.41 -12.00
N LYS A 282 5.60 -0.41 -10.69
CA LYS A 282 5.29 -1.53 -9.79
C LYS A 282 3.79 -1.86 -9.79
N CYS A 283 2.92 -0.86 -9.62
CA CYS A 283 1.46 -1.06 -9.54
C CYS A 283 0.89 -1.68 -10.83
N LEU A 284 1.29 -1.20 -12.00
CA LEU A 284 0.88 -1.79 -13.29
C LEU A 284 1.25 -3.26 -13.38
N GLY A 285 2.46 -3.63 -12.94
CA GLY A 285 2.89 -5.02 -12.89
C GLY A 285 2.08 -5.85 -11.90
N ILE A 286 1.83 -5.33 -10.69
CA ILE A 286 1.06 -6.02 -9.66
C ILE A 286 -0.40 -6.22 -10.10
N PHE A 287 -1.08 -5.19 -10.59
CA PHE A 287 -2.47 -5.26 -11.04
C PHE A 287 -2.66 -6.28 -12.17
N SER A 288 -1.73 -6.29 -13.11
CA SER A 288 -1.71 -7.28 -14.19
C SER A 288 -1.48 -8.71 -13.67
N ARG A 289 -0.57 -8.89 -12.72
CA ARG A 289 -0.31 -10.18 -12.08
C ARG A 289 -1.52 -10.68 -11.31
N LEU A 290 -2.18 -9.82 -10.53
CA LEU A 290 -3.40 -10.15 -9.79
C LEU A 290 -4.52 -10.60 -10.73
N ASN A 291 -4.68 -9.96 -11.89
CA ASN A 291 -5.63 -10.42 -12.91
C ASN A 291 -5.24 -11.77 -13.50
N LEU A 292 -4.02 -11.90 -14.01
CA LEU A 292 -3.60 -13.04 -14.85
C LEU A 292 -3.30 -14.30 -14.03
N ARG A 293 -2.67 -14.15 -12.86
CA ARG A 293 -2.28 -15.26 -12.00
C ARG A 293 -3.36 -15.61 -10.98
N ASP A 294 -3.94 -14.58 -10.35
CA ASP A 294 -4.79 -14.75 -9.16
C ASP A 294 -6.30 -14.62 -9.48
N GLY A 295 -6.66 -14.34 -10.76
CA GLY A 295 -8.04 -14.27 -11.23
C GLY A 295 -8.83 -13.11 -10.62
N LYS A 296 -8.16 -11.98 -10.29
CA LYS A 296 -8.74 -10.78 -9.69
C LYS A 296 -8.81 -9.60 -10.69
N PRO A 297 -9.80 -9.57 -11.60
CA PRO A 297 -9.87 -8.57 -12.67
C PRO A 297 -10.24 -7.16 -12.17
N GLY A 298 -10.73 -7.00 -10.93
CA GLY A 298 -11.16 -5.70 -10.41
C GLY A 298 -10.09 -4.61 -10.48
N TYR A 299 -8.81 -4.98 -10.34
CA TYR A 299 -7.69 -4.03 -10.42
C TYR A 299 -7.40 -3.49 -11.83
N LEU A 300 -7.98 -4.09 -12.88
CA LEU A 300 -7.82 -3.57 -14.25
C LEU A 300 -8.45 -2.20 -14.44
N ALA A 301 -9.47 -1.86 -13.65
CA ALA A 301 -10.13 -0.56 -13.68
C ALA A 301 -9.19 0.59 -13.26
N ASP A 302 -8.18 0.30 -12.45
CA ASP A 302 -7.25 1.29 -11.92
C ASP A 302 -6.05 1.55 -12.88
N ILE A 303 -5.76 0.64 -13.80
CA ILE A 303 -4.64 0.74 -14.77
C ILE A 303 -4.62 2.06 -15.54
N PRO A 304 -5.75 2.57 -16.08
CA PRO A 304 -5.73 3.80 -16.87
C PRO A 304 -5.23 5.02 -16.10
N LEU A 305 -5.64 5.18 -14.85
CA LEU A 305 -5.17 6.29 -14.00
C LEU A 305 -3.65 6.19 -13.74
N VAL A 306 -3.17 4.99 -13.48
CA VAL A 306 -1.74 4.75 -13.22
C VAL A 306 -0.89 5.04 -14.46
N VAL A 307 -1.38 4.71 -15.66
CA VAL A 307 -0.71 5.07 -16.93
C VAL A 307 -0.74 6.58 -17.17
N ASP A 308 -1.87 7.24 -16.89
CA ASP A 308 -1.98 8.70 -17.02
C ASP A 308 -0.95 9.42 -16.13
N TYR A 309 -0.69 8.95 -14.90
CA TYR A 309 0.38 9.45 -14.03
C TYR A 309 1.79 9.25 -14.61
N LEU A 310 2.06 8.11 -15.25
CA LEU A 310 3.35 7.89 -15.92
C LEU A 310 3.55 8.83 -17.09
N VAL A 311 2.50 9.06 -17.90
CA VAL A 311 2.52 10.02 -19.02
C VAL A 311 2.76 11.44 -18.51
N GLU A 312 2.03 11.87 -17.46
CA GLU A 312 2.22 13.18 -16.84
C GLU A 312 3.67 13.38 -16.36
N THR A 313 4.16 12.44 -15.54
CA THR A 313 5.51 12.55 -14.97
C THR A 313 6.58 12.52 -16.06
N SER A 314 6.47 11.63 -17.03
CA SER A 314 7.47 11.49 -18.09
C SER A 314 7.53 12.70 -19.05
N ALA A 315 6.44 13.47 -19.17
CA ALA A 315 6.41 14.71 -19.95
C ALA A 315 7.22 15.85 -19.29
N ILE A 316 7.43 15.80 -17.98
CA ILE A 316 8.08 16.88 -17.23
C ILE A 316 9.61 16.76 -17.27
N TYR A 317 10.15 15.54 -17.24
CA TYR A 317 11.57 15.28 -17.04
C TYR A 317 12.26 14.84 -18.32
N PRO A 318 13.24 15.66 -18.84
CA PRO A 318 13.88 15.39 -20.14
C PRO A 318 14.53 14.01 -20.25
N GLU A 319 15.06 13.46 -19.13
CA GLU A 319 15.62 12.11 -19.11
C GLU A 319 14.61 10.98 -19.32
N LEU A 320 13.32 11.29 -19.24
CA LEU A 320 12.21 10.35 -19.51
C LEU A 320 11.56 10.59 -20.87
N GLU A 321 12.05 11.52 -21.69
CA GLU A 321 11.44 11.93 -22.97
C GLU A 321 11.22 10.73 -23.91
N ARG A 322 12.23 9.86 -24.08
CA ARG A 322 12.12 8.66 -24.92
C ARG A 322 11.04 7.71 -24.42
N PHE A 323 10.95 7.55 -23.10
CA PHE A 323 9.92 6.76 -22.45
C PHE A 323 8.53 7.39 -22.62
N HIS A 324 8.43 8.71 -22.50
CA HIS A 324 7.19 9.46 -22.73
C HIS A 324 6.64 9.23 -24.15
N GLN A 325 7.46 9.42 -25.17
CA GLN A 325 7.05 9.20 -26.57
C GLN A 325 6.61 7.75 -26.81
N TRP A 326 7.32 6.80 -26.21
CA TRP A 326 6.95 5.39 -26.31
C TRP A 326 5.62 5.07 -25.58
N LEU A 327 5.37 5.66 -24.40
CA LEU A 327 4.09 5.51 -23.71
C LEU A 327 2.92 6.01 -24.56
N LEU A 328 3.07 7.17 -25.18
CA LEU A 328 2.04 7.75 -26.05
C LEU A 328 1.78 6.89 -27.29
N ALA A 329 2.83 6.38 -27.91
CA ALA A 329 2.71 5.63 -29.17
C ALA A 329 2.22 4.19 -28.97
N GLU A 330 2.71 3.49 -27.94
CA GLU A 330 2.53 2.04 -27.82
C GLU A 330 1.60 1.63 -26.68
N ILE A 331 1.54 2.39 -25.58
CA ILE A 331 0.80 1.99 -24.37
C ILE A 331 -0.59 2.64 -24.31
N MET A 332 -0.68 3.95 -24.51
CA MET A 332 -1.95 4.68 -24.41
C MET A 332 -3.07 4.12 -25.29
N PRO A 333 -2.82 3.75 -26.58
CA PRO A 333 -3.86 3.15 -27.42
C PRO A 333 -4.41 1.84 -26.84
N LYS A 334 -3.52 0.97 -26.33
CA LYS A 334 -3.90 -0.34 -25.77
C LYS A 334 -4.66 -0.23 -24.45
N VAL A 335 -4.30 0.75 -23.61
CA VAL A 335 -5.00 1.00 -22.34
C VAL A 335 -6.38 1.60 -22.58
N SER A 336 -6.56 2.39 -23.63
CA SER A 336 -7.88 2.87 -24.05
C SER A 336 -8.84 1.74 -24.41
N ASP A 337 -8.33 0.66 -25.00
CA ASP A 337 -9.12 -0.54 -25.30
C ASP A 337 -9.53 -1.29 -24.01
N LEU A 338 -8.67 -1.34 -23.00
CA LEU A 338 -9.00 -1.93 -21.69
C LEU A 338 -10.16 -1.20 -20.98
N LYS A 339 -10.24 0.14 -21.11
CA LYS A 339 -11.35 0.94 -20.57
C LYS A 339 -12.72 0.52 -21.14
N GLN A 340 -12.77 -0.08 -22.32
CA GLN A 340 -14.02 -0.53 -22.96
C GLN A 340 -14.45 -1.94 -22.53
N VAL A 341 -13.52 -2.76 -22.07
CA VAL A 341 -13.77 -4.16 -21.67
C VAL A 341 -14.24 -4.26 -20.22
N VAL A 342 -13.90 -3.30 -19.36
CA VAL A 342 -14.21 -3.30 -17.92
C VAL A 342 -15.54 -2.59 -17.60
N ARG A 343 -16.18 -1.97 -18.61
CA ARG A 343 -17.55 -1.42 -18.53
C ARG A 343 -18.57 -2.46 -18.94
#